data_ccee244f80a7dbc644d5f30c06102d60
#
_entry.id   ccee244f80a7dbc644d5f30c06102d60
#
_cell.length_a   1.000
_cell.length_b   1.000
_cell.length_c   1.000
_cell.angle_alpha   90.00
_cell.angle_beta   90.00
_cell.angle_gamma   90.00
#
_symmetry.space_group_name_H-M   'P 1'
#
loop_
_entity.id
_entity.type
_entity.pdbx_description
1 polymer ?
#
loop_
_entity_poly.entity_id
_entity_poly.type
_entity_poly.pdbx_seq_one_letter_code
_entity_poly.pdbx_strand_id
1 'polypeptide(L)'
;MTITGHDMDMDTDADADADAVRVLRGLEDSRSSVRLRAALAVGTAPDPRFVDRLVERCAIEPEFFVRDMLTWALTRHPVSMTLPALVREVRSERSQARSQALHTLSKIGDRRAWPAITRKLLSDVDTDVARSAWRAAVVLVPDGEEAGLAEVLATQLGRGERETQLSLSRALVALGDVVEPAMRAAATAPDPYVCAHALATQRLLRDPEAGFEFAIGEARRVMTLGGSGQEGR
;
A
#
# COMPACT_ATOMS: atom_id res chain seq x y z
N MET A 1 -41.63 -45.32 9.06
CA MET A 1 -41.21 -45.00 7.69
C MET A 1 -40.46 -43.69 7.75
N THR A 2 -39.17 -43.79 8.07
CA THR A 2 -38.27 -42.65 8.34
C THR A 2 -37.43 -42.47 7.10
N ILE A 3 -37.73 -41.49 6.28
CA ILE A 3 -36.95 -41.12 5.08
C ILE A 3 -36.10 -39.92 5.46
N THR A 4 -34.90 -40.17 5.78
CA THR A 4 -33.60 -39.70 5.28
C THR A 4 -33.46 -38.21 5.01
N GLY A 5 -32.87 -37.49 6.00
CA GLY A 5 -32.29 -36.14 5.87
C GLY A 5 -30.89 -36.15 5.26
N HIS A 6 -30.46 -37.21 4.58
CA HIS A 6 -29.06 -37.34 4.09
C HIS A 6 -28.87 -36.97 2.60
N ASP A 7 -29.94 -36.95 1.81
CA ASP A 7 -29.86 -36.62 0.39
C ASP A 7 -29.88 -35.12 0.09
N MET A 8 -30.38 -34.28 1.01
CA MET A 8 -30.44 -32.83 0.80
C MET A 8 -29.11 -32.13 1.05
N ASP A 9 -28.21 -32.68 1.89
CA ASP A 9 -26.89 -32.11 2.18
C ASP A 9 -25.88 -32.37 1.05
N MET A 10 -26.00 -33.48 0.33
CA MET A 10 -25.10 -33.82 -0.79
C MET A 10 -25.31 -32.98 -2.05
N ASP A 11 -26.55 -32.55 -2.33
CA ASP A 11 -26.88 -31.73 -3.49
C ASP A 11 -26.40 -30.25 -3.31
N THR A 12 -26.49 -29.76 -2.06
CA THR A 12 -26.00 -28.39 -1.72
C THR A 12 -24.48 -28.27 -1.79
N ASP A 13 -23.74 -29.29 -1.39
CA ASP A 13 -22.26 -29.28 -1.49
C ASP A 13 -21.78 -29.40 -2.95
N ALA A 14 -22.46 -30.19 -3.77
CA ALA A 14 -22.13 -30.30 -5.20
C ALA A 14 -22.37 -28.98 -5.97
N ASP A 15 -23.44 -28.28 -5.67
CA ASP A 15 -23.77 -26.97 -6.26
C ASP A 15 -22.76 -25.89 -5.79
N ALA A 16 -22.37 -25.91 -4.53
CA ALA A 16 -21.36 -24.98 -3.98
C ALA A 16 -19.98 -25.20 -4.62
N ASP A 17 -19.59 -26.43 -4.88
CA ASP A 17 -18.34 -26.76 -5.57
C ASP A 17 -18.38 -26.38 -7.06
N ALA A 18 -19.52 -26.56 -7.73
CA ALA A 18 -19.70 -26.13 -9.10
C ALA A 18 -19.61 -24.59 -9.25
N ASP A 19 -20.18 -23.86 -8.29
CA ASP A 19 -20.09 -22.41 -8.25
C ASP A 19 -18.64 -21.93 -7.96
N ALA A 20 -17.95 -22.59 -7.05
CA ALA A 20 -16.54 -22.31 -6.76
C ALA A 20 -15.65 -22.49 -8.02
N VAL A 21 -15.84 -23.58 -8.75
CA VAL A 21 -15.12 -23.85 -10.01
C VAL A 21 -15.44 -22.78 -11.06
N ARG A 22 -16.70 -22.35 -11.16
CA ARG A 22 -17.12 -21.29 -12.10
C ARG A 22 -16.44 -19.97 -11.77
N VAL A 23 -16.38 -19.60 -10.50
CA VAL A 23 -15.73 -18.37 -10.02
C VAL A 23 -14.22 -18.41 -10.28
N LEU A 24 -13.54 -19.52 -9.96
CA LEU A 24 -12.11 -19.70 -10.24
C LEU A 24 -11.77 -19.52 -11.73
N ARG A 25 -12.57 -20.14 -12.62
CA ARG A 25 -12.43 -19.94 -14.06
C ARG A 25 -12.65 -18.48 -14.46
N GLY A 26 -13.59 -17.80 -13.80
CA GLY A 26 -13.88 -16.39 -14.03
C GLY A 26 -12.71 -15.49 -13.66
N LEU A 27 -11.94 -15.79 -12.61
CA LEU A 27 -10.73 -15.05 -12.22
C LEU A 27 -9.60 -15.18 -13.24
N GLU A 28 -9.61 -16.23 -14.08
CA GLU A 28 -8.60 -16.51 -15.09
C GLU A 28 -9.05 -16.14 -16.53
N ASP A 29 -10.27 -15.63 -16.70
CA ASP A 29 -10.82 -15.27 -18.03
C ASP A 29 -9.98 -14.16 -18.70
N SER A 30 -9.83 -14.22 -20.00
CA SER A 30 -9.10 -13.21 -20.77
C SER A 30 -9.72 -11.82 -20.68
N ARG A 31 -11.04 -11.74 -20.52
CA ARG A 31 -11.81 -10.48 -20.44
C ARG A 31 -11.80 -9.93 -19.02
N SER A 32 -11.32 -8.71 -18.87
CA SER A 32 -11.25 -8.02 -17.57
C SER A 32 -12.63 -7.85 -16.91
N SER A 33 -13.69 -7.66 -17.69
CA SER A 33 -15.07 -7.57 -17.18
C SER A 33 -15.58 -8.87 -16.53
N VAL A 34 -15.08 -10.02 -16.98
CA VAL A 34 -15.42 -11.32 -16.38
C VAL A 34 -14.64 -11.49 -15.08
N ARG A 35 -13.34 -11.17 -15.09
CA ARG A 35 -12.50 -11.22 -13.88
C ARG A 35 -13.00 -10.27 -12.79
N LEU A 36 -13.46 -9.07 -13.17
CA LEU A 36 -14.06 -8.11 -12.25
C LEU A 36 -15.31 -8.70 -11.56
N ARG A 37 -16.20 -9.32 -12.35
CA ARG A 37 -17.42 -9.95 -11.80
C ARG A 37 -17.09 -11.14 -10.89
N ALA A 38 -16.08 -11.94 -11.26
CA ALA A 38 -15.63 -13.05 -10.41
C ALA A 38 -15.08 -12.56 -9.08
N ALA A 39 -14.22 -11.51 -9.09
CA ALA A 39 -13.69 -10.88 -7.87
C ALA A 39 -14.82 -10.32 -6.99
N LEU A 40 -15.82 -9.65 -7.60
CA LEU A 40 -17.00 -9.16 -6.89
C LEU A 40 -17.79 -10.29 -6.24
N ALA A 41 -18.01 -11.39 -6.95
CA ALA A 41 -18.74 -12.55 -6.42
C ALA A 41 -18.02 -13.15 -5.20
N VAL A 42 -16.69 -13.33 -5.28
CA VAL A 42 -15.88 -13.83 -4.15
C VAL A 42 -15.95 -12.91 -2.94
N GLY A 43 -15.88 -11.59 -3.14
CA GLY A 43 -15.95 -10.63 -2.03
C GLY A 43 -17.36 -10.52 -1.40
N THR A 44 -18.41 -10.82 -2.18
CA THR A 44 -19.81 -10.83 -1.70
C THR A 44 -20.13 -12.07 -0.90
N ALA A 45 -19.60 -13.23 -1.29
CA ALA A 45 -19.70 -14.50 -0.59
C ALA A 45 -18.29 -15.05 -0.28
N PRO A 46 -17.63 -14.54 0.77
CA PRO A 46 -16.26 -14.91 1.08
C PRO A 46 -16.13 -16.40 1.44
N ASP A 47 -15.23 -17.10 0.75
CA ASP A 47 -14.87 -18.48 1.04
C ASP A 47 -13.33 -18.57 1.17
N PRO A 48 -12.81 -19.10 2.29
CA PRO A 48 -11.38 -19.24 2.53
C PRO A 48 -10.60 -19.92 1.38
N ARG A 49 -11.25 -20.80 0.63
CA ARG A 49 -10.67 -21.52 -0.53
C ARG A 49 -10.17 -20.56 -1.64
N PHE A 50 -10.69 -19.34 -1.71
CA PHE A 50 -10.32 -18.37 -2.73
C PHE A 50 -9.12 -17.49 -2.37
N VAL A 51 -8.68 -17.42 -1.11
CA VAL A 51 -7.68 -16.48 -0.65
C VAL A 51 -6.38 -16.56 -1.46
N ASP A 52 -5.81 -17.77 -1.60
CA ASP A 52 -4.57 -17.95 -2.36
C ASP A 52 -4.74 -17.54 -3.84
N ARG A 53 -5.88 -17.88 -4.45
CA ARG A 53 -6.17 -17.51 -5.84
C ARG A 53 -6.37 -16.01 -6.04
N LEU A 54 -6.98 -15.33 -5.10
CA LEU A 54 -7.08 -13.87 -5.12
C LEU A 54 -5.71 -13.22 -5.04
N VAL A 55 -4.83 -13.70 -4.15
CA VAL A 55 -3.46 -13.20 -3.99
C VAL A 55 -2.64 -13.46 -5.26
N GLU A 56 -2.67 -14.68 -5.81
CA GLU A 56 -2.01 -15.03 -7.07
C GLU A 56 -2.50 -14.14 -8.23
N ARG A 57 -3.81 -13.89 -8.30
CA ARG A 57 -4.37 -13.04 -9.35
C ARG A 57 -3.94 -11.58 -9.19
N CYS A 58 -3.91 -11.03 -7.98
CA CYS A 58 -3.38 -9.69 -7.70
C CYS A 58 -1.96 -9.52 -8.23
N ALA A 59 -1.13 -10.54 -8.12
CA ALA A 59 0.27 -10.53 -8.54
C ALA A 59 0.50 -10.36 -10.04
N ILE A 60 -0.52 -10.66 -10.87
CA ILE A 60 -0.40 -10.68 -12.34
C ILE A 60 -1.51 -9.90 -13.07
N GLU A 61 -2.50 -9.36 -12.36
CA GLU A 61 -3.62 -8.64 -12.97
C GLU A 61 -3.16 -7.32 -13.58
N PRO A 62 -3.30 -7.10 -14.89
CA PRO A 62 -2.89 -5.86 -15.53
C PRO A 62 -3.86 -4.69 -15.26
N GLU A 63 -5.17 -4.98 -15.09
CA GLU A 63 -6.18 -3.95 -15.00
C GLU A 63 -6.34 -3.41 -13.58
N PHE A 64 -6.15 -2.10 -13.42
CA PHE A 64 -6.19 -1.44 -12.12
C PHE A 64 -7.51 -1.69 -11.37
N PHE A 65 -8.66 -1.52 -12.05
CA PHE A 65 -9.97 -1.68 -11.42
C PHE A 65 -10.28 -3.12 -11.02
N VAL A 66 -9.68 -4.12 -11.70
CA VAL A 66 -9.78 -5.53 -11.30
C VAL A 66 -8.92 -5.75 -10.05
N ARG A 67 -7.68 -5.21 -10.01
CA ARG A 67 -6.82 -5.28 -8.82
C ARG A 67 -7.49 -4.67 -7.58
N ASP A 68 -8.16 -3.53 -7.75
CA ASP A 68 -8.88 -2.88 -6.66
C ASP A 68 -10.01 -3.76 -6.12
N MET A 69 -10.77 -4.41 -7.02
CA MET A 69 -11.82 -5.35 -6.64
C MET A 69 -11.27 -6.62 -5.97
N LEU A 70 -10.14 -7.16 -6.44
CA LEU A 70 -9.45 -8.28 -5.81
C LEU A 70 -8.97 -7.91 -4.40
N THR A 71 -8.43 -6.71 -4.23
CA THR A 71 -8.07 -6.16 -2.91
C THR A 71 -9.28 -6.06 -2.01
N TRP A 72 -10.39 -5.49 -2.50
CA TRP A 72 -11.65 -5.44 -1.77
C TRP A 72 -12.13 -6.84 -1.36
N ALA A 73 -12.13 -7.80 -2.28
CA ALA A 73 -12.50 -9.19 -1.99
C ALA A 73 -11.64 -9.78 -0.85
N LEU A 74 -10.31 -9.58 -0.90
CA LEU A 74 -9.40 -10.03 0.17
C LEU A 74 -9.74 -9.41 1.53
N THR A 75 -10.15 -8.14 1.57
CA THR A 75 -10.55 -7.49 2.83
C THR A 75 -11.86 -8.05 3.42
N ARG A 76 -12.63 -8.78 2.62
CA ARG A 76 -13.88 -9.42 3.05
C ARG A 76 -13.65 -10.79 3.70
N HIS A 77 -12.47 -11.38 3.50
CA HIS A 77 -12.11 -12.68 4.07
C HIS A 77 -11.55 -12.53 5.49
N PRO A 78 -11.63 -13.60 6.32
CA PRO A 78 -11.04 -13.58 7.65
C PRO A 78 -9.55 -13.23 7.61
N VAL A 79 -9.14 -12.28 8.45
CA VAL A 79 -7.74 -11.81 8.51
C VAL A 79 -6.77 -12.95 8.82
N SER A 80 -7.19 -13.93 9.63
CA SER A 80 -6.40 -15.12 9.93
C SER A 80 -5.99 -15.93 8.69
N MET A 81 -6.75 -15.82 7.61
CA MET A 81 -6.48 -16.50 6.34
C MET A 81 -5.68 -15.61 5.38
N THR A 82 -6.06 -14.34 5.27
CA THR A 82 -5.44 -13.41 4.30
C THR A 82 -4.05 -12.95 4.75
N LEU A 83 -3.85 -12.69 6.04
CA LEU A 83 -2.60 -12.15 6.56
C LEU A 83 -1.37 -13.02 6.24
N PRO A 84 -1.36 -14.36 6.51
CA PRO A 84 -0.22 -15.21 6.18
C PRO A 84 0.11 -15.24 4.68
N ALA A 85 -0.91 -15.26 3.82
CA ALA A 85 -0.75 -15.27 2.38
C ALA A 85 -0.12 -13.94 1.89
N LEU A 86 -0.60 -12.80 2.36
CA LEU A 86 -0.06 -11.48 2.01
C LEU A 86 1.35 -11.26 2.56
N VAL A 87 1.64 -11.69 3.80
CA VAL A 87 2.99 -11.63 4.40
C VAL A 87 4.00 -12.48 3.61
N ARG A 88 3.58 -13.60 3.04
CA ARG A 88 4.40 -14.38 2.10
C ARG A 88 4.65 -13.60 0.81
N GLU A 89 3.62 -12.95 0.26
CA GLU A 89 3.67 -12.29 -1.04
C GLU A 89 4.48 -10.98 -1.04
N VAL A 90 4.63 -10.29 0.09
CA VAL A 90 5.54 -9.12 0.18
C VAL A 90 7.00 -9.48 -0.04
N ARG A 91 7.36 -10.77 -0.06
CA ARG A 91 8.70 -11.29 -0.36
C ARG A 91 8.86 -11.79 -1.78
N SER A 92 7.82 -11.69 -2.61
CA SER A 92 7.81 -12.16 -4.00
C SER A 92 8.90 -11.47 -4.83
N GLU A 93 9.47 -12.18 -5.78
CA GLU A 93 10.40 -11.60 -6.77
C GLU A 93 9.69 -10.59 -7.70
N ARG A 94 8.37 -10.71 -7.87
CA ARG A 94 7.57 -9.82 -8.72
C ARG A 94 7.23 -8.53 -7.98
N SER A 95 7.59 -7.39 -8.54
CA SER A 95 7.29 -6.09 -7.94
C SER A 95 5.80 -5.83 -7.80
N GLN A 96 4.99 -6.19 -8.81
CA GLN A 96 3.53 -6.05 -8.72
C GLN A 96 2.96 -6.87 -7.55
N ALA A 97 3.42 -8.09 -7.33
CA ALA A 97 3.00 -8.93 -6.22
C ALA A 97 3.29 -8.27 -4.87
N ARG A 98 4.54 -7.78 -4.68
CA ARG A 98 4.92 -7.04 -3.46
C ARG A 98 4.06 -5.81 -3.25
N SER A 99 3.90 -4.98 -4.30
CA SER A 99 3.12 -3.74 -4.24
C SER A 99 1.65 -4.00 -3.89
N GLN A 100 1.01 -5.00 -4.52
CA GLN A 100 -0.39 -5.33 -4.25
C GLN A 100 -0.58 -5.95 -2.86
N ALA A 101 0.34 -6.80 -2.40
CA ALA A 101 0.29 -7.34 -1.04
C ALA A 101 0.40 -6.22 0.00
N LEU A 102 1.35 -5.30 -0.15
CA LEU A 102 1.50 -4.12 0.72
C LEU A 102 0.26 -3.22 0.69
N HIS A 103 -0.30 -2.99 -0.50
CA HIS A 103 -1.55 -2.24 -0.64
C HIS A 103 -2.70 -2.91 0.12
N THR A 104 -2.88 -4.22 -0.04
CA THR A 104 -3.93 -4.98 0.65
C THR A 104 -3.71 -4.97 2.17
N LEU A 105 -2.48 -5.16 2.65
CA LEU A 105 -2.13 -5.06 4.07
C LEU A 105 -2.49 -3.69 4.65
N SER A 106 -2.25 -2.60 3.91
CA SER A 106 -2.64 -1.25 4.33
C SER A 106 -4.17 -1.05 4.44
N LYS A 107 -4.95 -1.80 3.67
CA LYS A 107 -6.43 -1.78 3.73
C LYS A 107 -6.98 -2.64 4.87
N ILE A 108 -6.32 -3.78 5.15
CA ILE A 108 -6.69 -4.64 6.29
C ILE A 108 -6.34 -3.96 7.62
N GLY A 109 -5.21 -3.26 7.71
CA GLY A 109 -4.79 -2.49 8.88
C GLY A 109 -4.42 -3.34 10.11
N ASP A 110 -4.14 -4.63 9.95
CA ASP A 110 -3.77 -5.50 11.06
C ASP A 110 -2.27 -5.37 11.39
N ARG A 111 -1.96 -4.80 12.55
CA ARG A 111 -0.59 -4.53 13.00
C ARG A 111 0.30 -5.78 13.13
N ARG A 112 -0.28 -6.97 13.15
CA ARG A 112 0.48 -8.23 13.10
C ARG A 112 1.30 -8.38 11.81
N ALA A 113 0.97 -7.60 10.76
CA ALA A 113 1.76 -7.52 9.53
C ALA A 113 3.05 -6.68 9.69
N TRP A 114 3.18 -5.85 10.74
CA TRP A 114 4.33 -4.94 10.91
C TRP A 114 5.70 -5.59 10.73
N PRO A 115 6.00 -6.77 11.30
CA PRO A 115 7.30 -7.40 11.13
C PRO A 115 7.66 -7.75 9.67
N ALA A 116 6.68 -7.75 8.76
CA ALA A 116 6.91 -7.98 7.34
C ALA A 116 7.31 -6.69 6.59
N ILE A 117 7.08 -5.52 7.18
CA ILE A 117 7.44 -4.22 6.59
C ILE A 117 8.92 -3.93 6.87
N THR A 118 9.76 -4.33 5.95
CA THR A 118 11.22 -4.21 6.10
C THR A 118 11.75 -2.90 5.52
N ARG A 119 12.93 -2.46 5.99
CA ARG A 119 13.65 -1.31 5.40
C ARG A 119 13.88 -1.49 3.90
N LYS A 120 14.14 -2.73 3.45
CA LYS A 120 14.31 -3.06 2.04
C LYS A 120 13.07 -2.69 1.22
N LEU A 121 11.87 -2.98 1.73
CA LEU A 121 10.61 -2.61 1.07
C LEU A 121 10.39 -1.09 1.06
N LEU A 122 10.72 -0.40 2.17
CA LEU A 122 10.60 1.06 2.28
C LEU A 122 11.56 1.80 1.33
N SER A 123 12.65 1.17 0.90
CA SER A 123 13.63 1.70 -0.06
C SER A 123 13.69 0.88 -1.35
N ASP A 124 12.65 0.09 -1.67
CA ASP A 124 12.63 -0.75 -2.87
C ASP A 124 12.93 0.08 -4.13
N VAL A 125 13.69 -0.51 -5.05
CA VAL A 125 14.05 0.16 -6.33
C VAL A 125 12.83 0.42 -7.19
N ASP A 126 11.82 -0.46 -7.11
CA ASP A 126 10.52 -0.26 -7.74
C ASP A 126 9.73 0.77 -6.93
N THR A 127 9.39 1.88 -7.59
CA THR A 127 8.71 3.02 -6.96
C THR A 127 7.31 2.66 -6.45
N ASP A 128 6.58 1.80 -7.14
CA ASP A 128 5.23 1.40 -6.73
C ASP A 128 5.28 0.51 -5.49
N VAL A 129 6.30 -0.33 -5.36
CA VAL A 129 6.55 -1.11 -4.15
C VAL A 129 6.87 -0.18 -2.98
N ALA A 130 7.82 0.76 -3.15
CA ALA A 130 8.19 1.71 -2.11
C ALA A 130 6.98 2.55 -1.64
N ARG A 131 6.20 3.11 -2.57
CA ARG A 131 4.98 3.90 -2.27
C ARG A 131 3.93 3.07 -1.52
N SER A 132 3.75 1.81 -1.90
CA SER A 132 2.83 0.90 -1.20
C SER A 132 3.35 0.52 0.18
N ALA A 133 4.68 0.35 0.33
CA ALA A 133 5.32 0.07 1.61
C ALA A 133 5.20 1.27 2.57
N TRP A 134 5.38 2.51 2.12
CA TRP A 134 5.19 3.70 2.96
C TRP A 134 3.77 3.80 3.51
N ARG A 135 2.76 3.59 2.65
CA ARG A 135 1.34 3.59 3.07
C ARG A 135 1.04 2.47 4.06
N ALA A 136 1.55 1.25 3.81
CA ALA A 136 1.37 0.14 4.71
C ALA A 136 2.08 0.38 6.05
N ALA A 137 3.31 0.90 6.04
CA ALA A 137 4.08 1.19 7.22
C ALA A 137 3.36 2.14 8.18
N VAL A 138 2.82 3.24 7.66
CA VAL A 138 2.11 4.25 8.47
C VAL A 138 0.85 3.69 9.13
N VAL A 139 0.15 2.79 8.45
CA VAL A 139 -1.07 2.16 9.00
C VAL A 139 -0.74 1.09 10.03
N LEU A 140 0.39 0.39 9.86
CA LEU A 140 0.74 -0.82 10.60
C LEU A 140 1.72 -0.57 11.73
N VAL A 141 2.39 0.58 11.78
CA VAL A 141 3.41 0.88 12.80
C VAL A 141 2.82 0.76 14.19
N PRO A 142 3.50 0.06 15.13
CA PRO A 142 3.08 0.00 16.53
C PRO A 142 3.24 1.35 17.23
N ASP A 143 2.42 1.57 18.27
CA ASP A 143 2.51 2.76 19.09
C ASP A 143 3.92 2.85 19.73
N GLY A 144 4.56 4.01 19.57
CA GLY A 144 5.91 4.28 20.07
C GLY A 144 7.05 3.98 19.08
N GLU A 145 6.77 3.35 17.94
CA GLU A 145 7.76 3.11 16.86
C GLU A 145 7.68 4.16 15.73
N GLU A 146 6.73 5.09 15.78
CA GLU A 146 6.48 6.07 14.72
C GLU A 146 7.67 6.98 14.45
N ALA A 147 8.39 7.39 15.51
CA ALA A 147 9.58 8.23 15.35
C ALA A 147 10.70 7.52 14.59
N GLY A 148 10.92 6.24 14.90
CA GLY A 148 11.90 5.41 14.16
C GLY A 148 11.48 5.18 12.72
N LEU A 149 10.18 5.02 12.44
CA LEU A 149 9.67 4.96 11.08
C LEU A 149 9.87 6.29 10.34
N ALA A 150 9.61 7.41 10.98
CA ALA A 150 9.82 8.74 10.41
C ALA A 150 11.28 8.96 9.98
N GLU A 151 12.25 8.55 10.78
CA GLU A 151 13.69 8.61 10.44
C GLU A 151 13.99 7.76 9.18
N VAL A 152 13.44 6.54 9.10
CA VAL A 152 13.63 5.67 7.94
C VAL A 152 13.00 6.27 6.70
N LEU A 153 11.78 6.79 6.78
CA LEU A 153 11.10 7.43 5.65
C LEU A 153 11.82 8.72 5.21
N ALA A 154 12.38 9.48 6.13
CA ALA A 154 13.15 10.69 5.81
C ALA A 154 14.38 10.40 4.93
N THR A 155 14.95 9.19 4.99
CA THR A 155 16.05 8.79 4.08
C THR A 155 15.63 8.70 2.61
N GLN A 156 14.33 8.71 2.33
CA GLN A 156 13.76 8.65 0.98
C GLN A 156 13.38 10.04 0.43
N LEU A 157 13.59 11.12 1.19
CA LEU A 157 13.34 12.47 0.73
C LEU A 157 14.17 12.80 -0.51
N GLY A 158 13.63 13.59 -1.42
CA GLY A 158 14.26 13.92 -2.71
C GLY A 158 14.11 12.83 -3.78
N ARG A 159 13.73 11.61 -3.41
CA ARG A 159 13.64 10.47 -4.33
C ARG A 159 12.48 10.62 -5.32
N GLY A 160 12.76 10.24 -6.57
CA GLY A 160 11.77 10.06 -7.62
C GLY A 160 11.11 11.37 -8.08
N GLU A 161 10.07 11.21 -8.89
CA GLU A 161 9.31 12.30 -9.42
C GLU A 161 8.24 12.78 -8.43
N ARG A 162 7.54 13.84 -8.84
CA ARG A 162 6.51 14.53 -8.05
C ARG A 162 5.51 13.63 -7.34
N GLU A 163 4.94 12.65 -8.04
CA GLU A 163 3.95 11.74 -7.43
C GLU A 163 4.55 10.86 -6.32
N THR A 164 5.80 10.46 -6.51
CA THR A 164 6.56 9.69 -5.51
C THR A 164 6.82 10.56 -4.28
N GLN A 165 7.29 11.79 -4.49
CA GLN A 165 7.53 12.76 -3.43
C GLN A 165 6.24 13.08 -2.66
N LEU A 166 5.12 13.33 -3.36
CA LEU A 166 3.83 13.55 -2.74
C LEU A 166 3.37 12.34 -1.92
N SER A 167 3.58 11.12 -2.42
CA SER A 167 3.24 9.89 -1.70
C SER A 167 4.03 9.76 -0.40
N LEU A 168 5.33 10.08 -0.42
CA LEU A 168 6.18 10.09 0.76
C LEU A 168 5.76 11.18 1.75
N SER A 169 5.53 12.41 1.26
CA SER A 169 5.03 13.50 2.12
C SER A 169 3.74 13.15 2.82
N ARG A 170 2.79 12.52 2.11
CA ARG A 170 1.52 12.05 2.72
C ARG A 170 1.75 10.99 3.79
N ALA A 171 2.69 10.07 3.58
CA ALA A 171 3.05 9.08 4.59
C ALA A 171 3.67 9.74 5.83
N LEU A 172 4.58 10.69 5.65
CA LEU A 172 5.19 11.45 6.74
C LEU A 172 4.15 12.30 7.50
N VAL A 173 3.28 13.02 6.78
CA VAL A 173 2.20 13.83 7.39
C VAL A 173 1.24 12.96 8.21
N ALA A 174 0.95 11.75 7.76
CA ALA A 174 0.07 10.82 8.48
C ALA A 174 0.67 10.31 9.81
N LEU A 175 1.99 10.40 10.00
CA LEU A 175 2.64 10.13 11.30
C LEU A 175 2.51 11.28 12.30
N GLY A 176 2.07 12.46 11.87
CA GLY A 176 1.87 13.62 12.75
C GLY A 176 3.19 14.27 13.19
N ASP A 177 3.16 14.92 14.36
CA ASP A 177 4.26 15.77 14.86
C ASP A 177 5.56 15.03 15.13
N VAL A 178 5.51 13.71 15.28
CA VAL A 178 6.72 12.88 15.53
C VAL A 178 7.77 12.97 14.43
N VAL A 179 7.38 13.41 13.23
CA VAL A 179 8.29 13.58 12.08
C VAL A 179 9.10 14.89 12.13
N GLU A 180 8.71 15.87 12.97
CA GLU A 180 9.36 17.18 13.00
C GLU A 180 10.89 17.16 13.18
N PRO A 181 11.47 16.35 14.07
CA PRO A 181 12.93 16.29 14.21
C PRO A 181 13.61 15.83 12.92
N ALA A 182 13.09 14.78 12.28
CA ALA A 182 13.63 14.26 11.02
C ALA A 182 13.48 15.28 9.87
N MET A 183 12.34 15.99 9.80
CA MET A 183 12.13 17.03 8.79
C MET A 183 13.03 18.26 9.01
N ARG A 184 13.31 18.67 10.26
CA ARG A 184 14.26 19.75 10.55
C ARG A 184 15.68 19.38 10.13
N ALA A 185 16.12 18.17 10.43
CA ALA A 185 17.43 17.68 9.99
C ALA A 185 17.53 17.64 8.45
N ALA A 186 16.53 17.13 7.76
CA ALA A 186 16.51 17.04 6.31
C ALA A 186 16.43 18.42 5.63
N ALA A 187 15.79 19.43 6.26
CA ALA A 187 15.72 20.79 5.74
C ALA A 187 17.07 21.51 5.73
N THR A 188 18.09 20.99 6.41
CA THR A 188 19.47 21.50 6.39
C THR A 188 20.43 20.58 5.64
N ALA A 189 19.91 19.58 4.95
CA ALA A 189 20.72 18.66 4.15
C ALA A 189 21.43 19.39 3.01
N PRO A 190 22.65 18.96 2.64
CA PRO A 190 23.40 19.58 1.53
C PRO A 190 22.76 19.30 0.16
N ASP A 191 21.96 18.25 0.05
CA ASP A 191 21.22 17.94 -1.19
C ASP A 191 20.00 18.85 -1.32
N PRO A 192 19.94 19.71 -2.36
CA PRO A 192 18.85 20.64 -2.56
C PRO A 192 17.49 19.97 -2.80
N TYR A 193 17.47 18.77 -3.36
CA TYR A 193 16.22 18.03 -3.57
C TYR A 193 15.66 17.50 -2.25
N VAL A 194 16.53 16.99 -1.38
CA VAL A 194 16.14 16.55 -0.02
C VAL A 194 15.62 17.73 0.79
N CYS A 195 16.37 18.85 0.80
CA CYS A 195 16.00 20.06 1.53
C CYS A 195 14.65 20.62 1.05
N ALA A 196 14.45 20.79 -0.27
CA ALA A 196 13.18 21.28 -0.82
C ALA A 196 12.01 20.37 -0.49
N HIS A 197 12.19 19.04 -0.56
CA HIS A 197 11.14 18.09 -0.22
C HIS A 197 10.80 18.12 1.26
N ALA A 198 11.80 18.22 2.15
CA ALA A 198 11.58 18.34 3.60
C ALA A 198 10.78 19.62 3.93
N LEU A 199 11.17 20.77 3.36
CA LEU A 199 10.46 22.04 3.55
C LEU A 199 9.01 21.98 3.06
N ALA A 200 8.78 21.36 1.89
CA ALA A 200 7.43 21.15 1.37
C ALA A 200 6.58 20.26 2.29
N THR A 201 7.18 19.20 2.83
CA THR A 201 6.51 18.30 3.78
C THR A 201 6.18 19.01 5.10
N GLN A 202 7.11 19.83 5.64
CA GLN A 202 6.84 20.67 6.82
C GLN A 202 5.68 21.65 6.61
N ARG A 203 5.56 22.18 5.39
CA ARG A 203 4.43 23.06 5.07
C ARG A 203 3.12 22.29 5.08
N LEU A 204 3.07 21.11 4.48
CA LEU A 204 1.88 20.25 4.50
C LEU A 204 1.49 19.81 5.92
N LEU A 205 2.44 19.63 6.82
CA LEU A 205 2.17 19.34 8.25
C LEU A 205 1.42 20.51 8.92
N ARG A 206 1.78 21.77 8.58
CA ARG A 206 1.17 22.96 9.18
C ARG A 206 -0.16 23.35 8.49
N ASP A 207 -0.26 23.09 7.20
CA ASP A 207 -1.40 23.42 6.35
C ASP A 207 -1.67 22.27 5.36
N PRO A 208 -2.47 21.27 5.77
CA PRO A 208 -2.82 20.13 4.92
C PRO A 208 -3.56 20.51 3.63
N GLU A 209 -4.22 21.67 3.61
CA GLU A 209 -4.91 22.19 2.42
C GLU A 209 -3.94 22.89 1.43
N ALA A 210 -2.71 23.18 1.86
CA ALA A 210 -1.68 23.67 0.95
C ALA A 210 -1.40 22.60 -0.12
N GLY A 211 -1.62 22.93 -1.39
CA GLY A 211 -1.30 22.03 -2.49
C GLY A 211 0.20 21.71 -2.50
N PHE A 212 0.57 20.46 -2.69
CA PHE A 212 1.98 20.03 -2.74
C PHE A 212 2.78 20.80 -3.80
N GLU A 213 2.18 21.14 -4.93
CA GLU A 213 2.76 21.99 -5.98
C GLU A 213 3.20 23.35 -5.47
N PHE A 214 2.33 23.97 -4.71
CA PHE A 214 2.61 25.26 -4.10
C PHE A 214 3.74 25.14 -3.07
N ALA A 215 3.66 24.09 -2.21
CA ALA A 215 4.66 23.86 -1.17
C ALA A 215 6.07 23.59 -1.74
N ILE A 216 6.19 22.72 -2.76
CA ILE A 216 7.49 22.39 -3.37
C ILE A 216 8.04 23.58 -4.20
N GLY A 217 7.19 24.32 -4.90
CA GLY A 217 7.56 25.50 -5.67
C GLY A 217 8.08 26.62 -4.78
N GLU A 218 7.44 26.86 -3.64
CA GLU A 218 7.89 27.85 -2.67
C GLU A 218 9.19 27.44 -1.98
N ALA A 219 9.33 26.17 -1.57
CA ALA A 219 10.56 25.65 -1.01
C ALA A 219 11.77 25.86 -1.94
N ARG A 220 11.61 25.59 -3.23
CA ARG A 220 12.65 25.85 -4.24
C ARG A 220 13.00 27.33 -4.38
N ARG A 221 12.01 28.23 -4.34
CA ARG A 221 12.24 29.68 -4.37
C ARG A 221 13.03 30.16 -3.17
N VAL A 222 12.68 29.74 -1.96
CA VAL A 222 13.40 30.10 -0.73
C VAL A 222 14.85 29.68 -0.81
N MET A 223 15.13 28.49 -1.31
CA MET A 223 16.51 28.01 -1.48
C MET A 223 17.31 28.83 -2.51
N THR A 224 16.69 29.18 -3.64
CA THR A 224 17.35 30.00 -4.68
C THR A 224 17.68 31.40 -4.17
N LEU A 225 16.79 32.00 -3.38
CA LEU A 225 16.98 33.33 -2.80
C LEU A 225 17.98 33.31 -1.63
N GLY A 226 18.02 32.24 -0.83
CA GLY A 226 18.97 32.08 0.29
C GLY A 226 20.39 31.80 -0.18
N GLY A 227 20.59 31.15 -1.35
CA GLY A 227 21.89 30.85 -1.93
C GLY A 227 22.61 32.07 -2.55
N SER A 228 21.87 33.11 -2.94
CA SER A 228 22.46 34.33 -3.52
C SER A 228 22.98 35.33 -2.49
N GLY A 229 22.86 35.06 -1.20
CA GLY A 229 23.33 35.92 -0.11
C GLY A 229 24.72 35.62 0.43
N GLN A 230 25.39 34.56 -0.03
CA GLN A 230 26.68 34.10 0.55
C GLN A 230 27.91 34.26 -0.34
N GLU A 231 27.77 34.83 -1.53
CA GLU A 231 28.92 35.14 -2.41
C GLU A 231 29.43 36.59 -2.34
N GLY A 232 29.34 37.19 -1.15
CA GLY A 232 29.80 38.56 -0.94
C GLY A 232 30.42 38.79 0.42
N ARG A 233 31.54 38.09 0.77
CA ARG A 233 32.52 38.57 1.77
C ARG A 233 33.86 37.91 1.58
#